data_973aaa57c2fa3409e6e1b5095aa3b143
#
_entry.id   973aaa57c2fa3409e6e1b5095aa3b143
#
_cell.length_a   1.000
_cell.length_b   1.000
_cell.length_c   1.000
_cell.angle_alpha   90.00
_cell.angle_beta   90.00
_cell.angle_gamma   90.00
#
_symmetry.space_group_name_H-M   'P 1'
#
loop_
_entity.id
_entity.type
_entity.pdbx_description
1 polymer ?
#
loop_
_entity_poly.entity_id
_entity_poly.type
_entity_poly.pdbx_seq_one_letter_code
_entity_poly.pdbx_strand_id
1 'polypeptide(L)'
;MSISLADASDGTLVVAIGRFREDALAEAYRRHAGAVFGLARRVLSDATAAEEIVQEIFLRLWNDPARFDPDRGSLRSFLLAQTHGRAVDLLRSDSSRRQRE
;
A
#
# COMPACT_ATOMS: atom_id res chain seq x y z
N MET A 1 23.57 7.30 17.52
CA MET A 1 23.80 6.93 16.13
C MET A 1 22.48 6.75 15.42
N SER A 2 22.28 7.45 14.32
CA SER A 2 21.06 7.28 13.54
C SER A 2 21.24 6.08 12.60
N ILE A 3 20.27 5.18 12.62
CA ILE A 3 20.24 4.04 11.70
C ILE A 3 19.77 4.58 10.34
N SER A 4 20.48 4.18 9.27
CA SER A 4 20.02 4.50 7.92
C SER A 4 18.63 3.87 7.69
N LEU A 5 17.70 4.63 7.12
CA LEU A 5 16.38 4.09 6.81
C LEU A 5 16.46 2.95 5.79
N ALA A 6 17.46 2.95 4.91
CA ALA A 6 17.65 1.87 3.96
C ALA A 6 17.90 0.52 4.64
N ASP A 7 18.49 0.54 5.84
CA ASP A 7 18.79 -0.67 6.61
C ASP A 7 17.75 -0.97 7.70
N ALA A 8 16.77 -0.09 7.89
CA ALA A 8 15.76 -0.26 8.92
C ALA A 8 14.78 -1.38 8.55
N SER A 9 14.23 -2.05 9.56
CA SER A 9 13.17 -3.02 9.36
C SER A 9 11.87 -2.29 8.94
N ASP A 10 10.97 -3.00 8.30
CA ASP A 10 9.66 -2.44 7.97
C ASP A 10 8.92 -1.95 9.22
N GLY A 11 9.02 -2.69 10.32
CA GLY A 11 8.41 -2.26 11.59
C GLY A 11 8.96 -0.94 12.08
N THR A 12 10.28 -0.74 11.98
CA THR A 12 10.92 0.53 12.33
C THR A 12 10.44 1.66 11.42
N LEU A 13 10.27 1.40 10.12
CA LEU A 13 9.72 2.38 9.19
C LEU A 13 8.31 2.80 9.59
N VAL A 14 7.46 1.85 9.95
CA VAL A 14 6.07 2.15 10.34
C VAL A 14 6.03 3.01 11.60
N VAL A 15 6.88 2.73 12.59
CA VAL A 15 7.00 3.58 13.78
C VAL A 15 7.41 5.01 13.41
N ALA A 16 8.38 5.15 12.51
CA ALA A 16 8.83 6.47 12.04
C ALA A 16 7.74 7.20 11.26
N ILE A 17 6.96 6.49 10.45
CA ILE A 17 5.79 7.07 9.76
C ILE A 17 4.79 7.61 10.78
N GLY A 18 4.57 6.90 11.88
CA GLY A 18 3.70 7.36 12.98
C GLY A 18 4.21 8.63 13.66
N ARG A 19 5.49 8.96 13.47
CA ARG A 19 6.10 10.21 13.95
C ARG A 19 6.21 11.26 12.85
N PHE A 20 5.45 11.09 11.77
CA PHE A 20 5.37 12.02 10.65
C PHE A 20 6.68 12.16 9.86
N ARG A 21 7.47 11.09 9.77
CA ARG A 21 8.69 11.09 8.98
C ARG A 21 8.38 10.71 7.53
N GLU A 22 8.43 11.69 6.65
CA GLU A 22 8.17 11.49 5.23
C GLU A 22 9.22 10.60 4.56
N ASP A 23 10.48 10.67 5.02
CA ASP A 23 11.54 9.82 4.48
C ASP A 23 11.31 8.34 4.77
N ALA A 24 10.66 8.02 5.89
CA ALA A 24 10.30 6.64 6.20
C ALA A 24 9.20 6.13 5.26
N LEU A 25 8.22 6.98 4.94
CA LEU A 25 7.20 6.61 3.94
C LEU A 25 7.83 6.41 2.57
N ALA A 26 8.76 7.28 2.17
CA ALA A 26 9.47 7.15 0.90
C ALA A 26 10.23 5.82 0.81
N GLU A 27 10.86 5.39 1.91
CA GLU A 27 11.58 4.11 1.93
C GLU A 27 10.62 2.92 1.85
N ALA A 28 9.48 2.98 2.56
CA ALA A 28 8.45 1.96 2.46
C ALA A 28 7.90 1.85 1.03
N TYR A 29 7.69 2.98 0.39
CA TYR A 29 7.27 3.05 -1.01
C TYR A 29 8.30 2.40 -1.93
N ARG A 30 9.58 2.76 -1.76
CA ARG A 30 10.67 2.17 -2.56
C ARG A 30 10.68 0.65 -2.47
N ARG A 31 10.42 0.10 -1.29
CA ARG A 31 10.47 -1.36 -1.07
C ARG A 31 9.26 -2.10 -1.61
N HIS A 32 8.08 -1.49 -1.51
CA HIS A 32 6.82 -2.24 -1.67
C HIS A 32 5.92 -1.75 -2.79
N ALA A 33 6.15 -0.57 -3.36
CA ALA A 33 5.26 -0.03 -4.40
C ALA A 33 5.17 -0.93 -5.63
N GLY A 34 6.29 -1.55 -6.03
CA GLY A 34 6.29 -2.45 -7.18
C GLY A 34 5.39 -3.67 -6.98
N ALA A 35 5.41 -4.26 -5.77
CA ALA A 35 4.55 -5.40 -5.46
C ALA A 35 3.08 -4.98 -5.43
N VAL A 36 2.77 -3.82 -4.85
CA VAL A 36 1.40 -3.28 -4.81
C VAL A 36 0.90 -3.02 -6.22
N PHE A 37 1.70 -2.35 -7.05
CA PHE A 37 1.35 -2.07 -8.44
C PHE A 37 1.12 -3.37 -9.22
N GLY A 38 2.02 -4.35 -9.08
CA GLY A 38 1.92 -5.63 -9.77
C GLY A 38 0.61 -6.36 -9.46
N LEU A 39 0.21 -6.38 -8.19
CA LEU A 39 -1.04 -7.01 -7.80
C LEU A 39 -2.25 -6.26 -8.34
N ALA A 40 -2.25 -4.94 -8.23
CA ALA A 40 -3.34 -4.12 -8.76
C ALA A 40 -3.51 -4.31 -10.28
N ARG A 41 -2.39 -4.39 -11.02
CA ARG A 41 -2.41 -4.63 -12.47
C ARG A 41 -3.01 -5.97 -12.84
N ARG A 42 -2.73 -7.01 -12.05
CA ARG A 42 -3.30 -8.35 -12.31
C ARG A 42 -4.82 -8.34 -12.18
N VAL A 43 -5.34 -7.57 -11.24
CA VAL A 43 -6.79 -7.53 -11.01
C VAL A 43 -7.48 -6.60 -12.01
N LEU A 44 -6.89 -5.43 -12.27
CA LEU A 44 -7.59 -4.36 -13.01
C LEU A 44 -7.27 -4.31 -14.50
N SER A 45 -6.13 -4.82 -14.93
CA SER A 45 -5.66 -4.75 -16.32
C SER A 45 -5.53 -3.32 -16.88
N ASP A 46 -5.47 -2.32 -16.01
CA ASP A 46 -5.39 -0.90 -16.34
C ASP A 46 -4.27 -0.27 -15.51
N ALA A 47 -3.22 0.20 -16.17
CA ALA A 47 -2.04 0.76 -15.51
C ALA A 47 -2.38 2.03 -14.72
N THR A 48 -3.23 2.89 -15.26
CA THR A 48 -3.61 4.15 -14.60
C THR A 48 -4.36 3.88 -13.31
N ALA A 49 -5.35 2.98 -13.36
CA ALA A 49 -6.10 2.59 -12.17
C ALA A 49 -5.19 1.92 -11.13
N ALA A 50 -4.23 1.10 -11.57
CA ALA A 50 -3.28 0.46 -10.67
C ALA A 50 -2.38 1.49 -9.98
N GLU A 51 -1.92 2.52 -10.69
CA GLU A 51 -1.11 3.60 -10.10
C GLU A 51 -1.92 4.38 -9.05
N GLU A 52 -3.19 4.63 -9.31
CA GLU A 52 -4.07 5.29 -8.34
C GLU A 52 -4.21 4.46 -7.06
N ILE A 53 -4.30 3.15 -7.19
CA ILE A 53 -4.35 2.26 -6.03
C ILE A 53 -3.05 2.34 -5.23
N VAL A 54 -1.89 2.35 -5.90
CA VAL A 54 -0.60 2.49 -5.20
C VAL A 54 -0.62 3.74 -4.33
N GLN A 55 -1.00 4.88 -4.90
CA GLN A 55 -1.07 6.13 -4.14
C GLN A 55 -2.03 6.03 -2.96
N GLU A 56 -3.21 5.47 -3.18
CA GLU A 56 -4.22 5.32 -2.12
C GLU A 56 -3.71 4.45 -0.97
N ILE A 57 -3.06 3.32 -1.28
CA ILE A 57 -2.57 2.38 -0.26
C ILE A 57 -1.49 3.03 0.61
N PHE A 58 -0.56 3.78 0.00
CA PHE A 58 0.50 4.45 0.76
C PHE A 58 -0.02 5.67 1.51
N LEU A 59 -1.05 6.36 1.02
CA LEU A 59 -1.73 7.41 1.79
C LEU A 59 -2.44 6.83 3.01
N ARG A 60 -3.05 5.66 2.90
CA ARG A 60 -3.65 4.98 4.06
C ARG A 60 -2.58 4.66 5.10
N LEU A 61 -1.41 4.20 4.67
CA LEU A 61 -0.31 3.92 5.60
C LEU A 61 0.15 5.19 6.31
N TRP A 62 0.25 6.31 5.60
CA TRP A 62 0.60 7.60 6.18
C TRP A 62 -0.44 8.07 7.19
N ASN A 63 -1.72 7.96 6.83
CA ASN A 63 -2.81 8.48 7.65
C ASN A 63 -3.11 7.64 8.88
N ASP A 64 -2.86 6.34 8.82
CA ASP A 64 -3.18 5.43 9.92
C ASP A 64 -2.19 4.26 9.98
N PRO A 65 -0.92 4.56 10.32
CA PRO A 65 0.10 3.51 10.41
C PRO A 65 -0.17 2.49 11.52
N ALA A 66 -0.97 2.87 12.52
CA ALA A 66 -1.30 2.00 13.65
C ALA A 66 -2.17 0.81 13.23
N ARG A 67 -2.80 0.83 12.06
CA ARG A 67 -3.56 -0.32 11.57
C ARG A 67 -2.66 -1.50 11.24
N PHE A 68 -1.38 -1.26 10.95
CA PHE A 68 -0.45 -2.35 10.75
C PHE A 68 -0.08 -2.98 12.08
N ASP A 69 -0.31 -4.28 12.21
CA ASP A 69 0.04 -5.06 13.38
C ASP A 69 1.16 -6.04 13.00
N PRO A 70 2.39 -5.80 13.46
CA PRO A 70 3.52 -6.66 13.11
C PRO A 70 3.38 -8.10 13.62
N ASP A 71 2.53 -8.33 14.62
CA ASP A 71 2.28 -9.68 15.13
C ASP A 71 1.38 -10.50 14.19
N ARG A 72 0.71 -9.85 13.23
CA ARG A 72 -0.21 -10.50 12.31
C ARG A 72 0.39 -10.79 10.94
N GLY A 73 1.62 -10.38 10.70
CA GLY A 73 2.30 -10.62 9.44
C GLY A 73 3.21 -9.48 9.02
N SER A 74 3.75 -9.58 7.82
CA SER A 74 4.67 -8.58 7.29
C SER A 74 3.94 -7.33 6.79
N LEU A 75 4.67 -6.23 6.70
CA LEU A 75 4.13 -5.01 6.09
C LEU A 75 3.71 -5.27 4.64
N ARG A 76 4.52 -6.03 3.88
CA ARG A 76 4.17 -6.36 2.51
C ARG A 76 2.83 -7.10 2.43
N SER A 77 2.63 -8.11 3.24
CA SER A 77 1.35 -8.85 3.28
C SER A 77 0.18 -7.95 3.61
N PHE A 78 0.37 -7.04 4.57
CA PHE A 78 -0.66 -6.08 4.96
C PHE A 78 -1.02 -5.16 3.80
N LEU A 79 -0.03 -4.60 3.12
CA LEU A 79 -0.26 -3.71 1.98
C LEU A 79 -0.92 -4.45 0.81
N LEU A 80 -0.49 -5.68 0.54
CA LEU A 80 -1.05 -6.48 -0.55
C LEU A 80 -2.50 -6.89 -0.27
N ALA A 81 -2.85 -7.19 0.99
CA ALA A 81 -4.23 -7.49 1.35
C ALA A 81 -5.14 -6.28 1.10
N GLN A 82 -4.70 -5.09 1.49
CA GLN A 82 -5.45 -3.86 1.21
C GLN A 82 -5.57 -3.61 -0.29
N THR A 83 -4.49 -3.84 -1.02
CA THR A 83 -4.46 -3.66 -2.48
C THR A 83 -5.48 -4.58 -3.16
N HIS A 84 -5.48 -5.86 -2.80
CA HIS A 84 -6.40 -6.82 -3.38
C HIS A 84 -7.86 -6.43 -3.12
N GLY A 85 -8.19 -6.12 -1.88
CA GLY A 85 -9.55 -5.71 -1.51
C GLY A 85 -10.00 -4.47 -2.29
N ARG A 86 -9.14 -3.46 -2.38
CA ARG A 86 -9.47 -2.22 -3.09
C ARG A 86 -9.63 -2.44 -4.60
N ALA A 87 -8.74 -3.25 -5.19
CA ALA A 87 -8.80 -3.54 -6.63
C ALA A 87 -10.07 -4.32 -6.98
N VAL A 88 -10.43 -5.31 -6.16
CA VAL A 88 -11.66 -6.08 -6.35
C VAL A 88 -12.89 -5.18 -6.23
N ASP A 89 -12.89 -4.26 -5.26
CA ASP A 89 -13.99 -3.31 -5.09
C ASP A 89 -14.17 -2.43 -6.33
N LEU A 90 -13.07 -1.94 -6.89
CA LEU A 90 -13.13 -1.15 -8.12
C LEU A 90 -13.64 -1.97 -9.29
N LEU A 91 -13.19 -3.21 -9.42
CA LEU A 91 -13.64 -4.10 -10.49
C LEU A 91 -15.14 -4.35 -10.41
N ARG A 92 -15.66 -4.60 -9.21
CA ARG A 92 -17.08 -4.81 -8.98
C ARG A 92 -17.89 -3.54 -9.25
N SER A 93 -17.39 -2.39 -8.86
CA SER A 93 -18.04 -1.12 -9.10
C SER A 93 -18.19 -0.84 -10.60
N ASP A 94 -17.12 -1.05 -11.37
CA ASP A 94 -17.15 -0.87 -12.82
C ASP A 94 -18.13 -1.85 -13.48
N SER A 95 -18.14 -3.11 -13.06
CA SER A 95 -19.06 -4.12 -13.55
C SER A 95 -20.51 -3.74 -13.28
N SER A 96 -20.82 -3.30 -12.06
CA SER A 96 -22.15 -2.81 -11.67
C SER A 96 -22.59 -1.63 -12.52
N ARG A 97 -21.67 -0.69 -12.77
CA ARG A 97 -21.97 0.49 -13.57
C ARG A 97 -22.29 0.10 -15.01
N ARG A 98 -21.55 -0.82 -15.59
CA ARG A 98 -21.81 -1.32 -16.95
C ARG A 98 -23.16 -1.99 -17.06
N GLN A 99 -23.58 -2.71 -16.04
CA GLN A 99 -24.87 -3.38 -16.04
C GLN A 99 -26.05 -2.41 -15.98
N ARG A 100 -25.85 -1.21 -15.44
CA ARG A 100 -26.86 -0.18 -15.36
C ARG A 100 -27.01 0.63 -16.66
N GLU A 101 -25.98 0.63 -17.47
CA GLU A 101 -26.00 1.30 -18.76
C GLU A 101 -26.57 0.39 -19.83
#